data_e068bafcfebcce5832c23a4089d916bc
#
_entry.id   e068bafcfebcce5832c23a4089d916bc
#
_cell.length_a   1.000
_cell.length_b   1.000
_cell.length_c   1.000
_cell.angle_alpha   90.00
_cell.angle_beta   90.00
_cell.angle_gamma   90.00
#
_symmetry.space_group_name_H-M   'P 1'
#
loop_
_entity.id
_entity.type
_entity.pdbx_description
1 polymer ?
#
loop_
_entity_poly.entity_id
_entity_poly.type
_entity_poly.pdbx_seq_one_letter_code
_entity_poly.pdbx_strand_id
1 'polypeptide(L)'
;MRKLIGILSVVLVLLVGVGVLLYTGVLETKDAAPTAPETALAASTAPSTEPQTAPPTTTEPQPELSARDEAVIFDGVELETYDCEGETVVRATDFLAASGADDGGAASESGAPAIAVSEDGSSVTVGQRTFRTVVDGEVYLPLDQVVSTLGYPTWVDDEDGTTYITRSFEITPDVNVPILEYHAVGDDCWGYEELFARPDRLEELFGFLNDNGYDPIWFEDLAHLQDYDKPVMLTFDDGYDDNYTILFPLLKKYNIKATVFVITADIGGNHKLTADQIREMSDSGLVSIQSHTNSHTDLNALSAEEQEFELSESKKILTRITGKIPYVLCYPTGRYDNNTLTLARKYYTFGVKMVGGLYNTSDDPFLVNRYYVSRYADLSTVRSYLSAAGT
;
A
#
# COMPACT_ATOMS: atom_id res chain seq x y z
N MET A 1 14.52 -61.64 -17.56
CA MET A 1 14.86 -62.22 -16.25
C MET A 1 14.93 -61.02 -15.28
N ARG A 2 13.88 -60.83 -14.51
CA ARG A 2 13.79 -60.89 -13.02
C ARG A 2 14.86 -60.02 -12.33
N LYS A 3 14.59 -58.99 -11.51
CA LYS A 3 13.72 -59.00 -10.31
C LYS A 3 13.26 -57.59 -9.94
N LEU A 4 12.02 -57.46 -9.56
CA LEU A 4 11.44 -56.45 -8.69
C LEU A 4 12.09 -56.50 -7.32
N ILE A 5 12.38 -55.36 -6.70
CA ILE A 5 12.42 -55.22 -5.23
C ILE A 5 11.72 -53.91 -4.90
N GLY A 6 10.59 -54.07 -4.21
CA GLY A 6 9.83 -52.96 -3.65
C GLY A 6 10.44 -52.54 -2.31
N ILE A 7 10.36 -51.26 -2.01
CA ILE A 7 10.66 -50.72 -0.68
C ILE A 7 9.39 -50.06 -0.15
N LEU A 8 8.94 -50.61 0.96
CA LEU A 8 7.82 -50.21 1.78
C LEU A 8 8.12 -48.87 2.46
N SER A 9 7.28 -47.85 2.23
CA SER A 9 7.32 -46.61 3.00
C SER A 9 6.44 -46.76 4.24
N VAL A 10 7.07 -46.68 5.41
CA VAL A 10 6.40 -46.63 6.71
C VAL A 10 6.01 -45.19 6.98
N VAL A 11 4.72 -44.92 7.01
CA VAL A 11 4.16 -43.62 7.49
C VAL A 11 4.00 -43.75 9.01
N LEU A 12 4.77 -42.96 9.75
CA LEU A 12 4.61 -42.81 11.19
C LEU A 12 3.70 -41.60 11.45
N VAL A 13 2.48 -41.88 11.85
CA VAL A 13 1.51 -40.86 12.34
C VAL A 13 1.73 -40.69 13.83
N LEU A 14 2.24 -39.55 14.25
CA LEU A 14 2.27 -39.12 15.64
C LEU A 14 1.02 -38.31 15.95
N LEU A 15 0.06 -38.92 16.63
CA LEU A 15 -1.08 -38.26 17.27
C LEU A 15 -0.60 -37.67 18.60
N VAL A 16 -0.55 -36.31 18.68
CA VAL A 16 -0.44 -35.61 19.96
C VAL A 16 -1.83 -35.12 20.32
N GLY A 17 -2.39 -35.73 21.37
CA GLY A 17 -3.68 -35.35 21.92
C GLY A 17 -3.60 -34.04 22.69
N VAL A 18 -4.46 -33.10 22.34
CA VAL A 18 -4.72 -31.90 23.13
C VAL A 18 -6.00 -32.16 23.91
N GLY A 19 -5.84 -32.27 25.25
CA GLY A 19 -6.97 -32.40 26.18
C GLY A 19 -7.73 -31.09 26.31
N VAL A 20 -8.99 -31.11 26.00
CA VAL A 20 -9.95 -30.02 26.30
C VAL A 20 -10.44 -30.19 27.72
N LEU A 21 -10.08 -29.26 28.62
CA LEU A 21 -10.68 -29.16 29.94
C LEU A 21 -12.01 -28.38 29.81
N LEU A 22 -13.12 -29.09 29.88
CA LEU A 22 -14.43 -28.46 30.06
C LEU A 22 -14.65 -28.19 31.54
N TYR A 23 -14.74 -26.93 31.92
CA TYR A 23 -15.16 -26.50 33.23
C TYR A 23 -16.67 -26.22 33.20
N THR A 24 -17.47 -27.14 33.75
CA THR A 24 -18.89 -26.94 33.97
C THR A 24 -19.09 -26.32 35.36
N GLY A 25 -19.39 -25.04 35.41
CA GLY A 25 -19.85 -24.36 36.63
C GLY A 25 -21.40 -24.41 36.70
N VAL A 26 -21.89 -25.04 37.72
CA VAL A 26 -23.32 -25.18 38.03
C VAL A 26 -23.86 -23.87 38.58
N LEU A 27 -24.97 -23.40 37.99
CA LEU A 27 -25.79 -22.30 38.52
C LEU A 27 -26.66 -22.83 39.66
N GLU A 28 -26.49 -22.29 40.87
CA GLU A 28 -27.48 -22.38 41.93
C GLU A 28 -28.30 -21.08 42.00
N THR A 29 -29.58 -21.21 41.75
CA THR A 29 -30.61 -20.21 42.00
C THR A 29 -31.03 -20.29 43.48
N LYS A 30 -31.15 -19.14 44.13
CA LYS A 30 -31.97 -19.04 45.36
C LYS A 30 -32.79 -17.76 45.37
N ASP A 31 -34.09 -17.94 45.22
CA ASP A 31 -35.15 -16.98 45.51
C ASP A 31 -35.16 -16.57 46.97
N ALA A 32 -35.51 -15.32 47.25
CA ALA A 32 -36.52 -14.94 48.23
C ALA A 32 -36.59 -13.41 48.42
N ALA A 33 -37.64 -12.78 48.02
CA ALA A 33 -38.15 -11.58 48.65
C ALA A 33 -38.90 -11.99 49.93
N PRO A 34 -39.06 -11.11 50.95
CA PRO A 34 -40.21 -10.25 50.92
C PRO A 34 -40.14 -8.89 51.68
N THR A 35 -41.12 -8.06 51.33
CA THR A 35 -41.94 -7.12 52.13
C THR A 35 -41.29 -5.86 52.73
N ALA A 36 -41.86 -4.76 52.26
CA ALA A 36 -41.89 -3.44 52.91
C ALA A 36 -42.68 -3.45 54.23
N PRO A 37 -42.52 -2.41 55.05
CA PRO A 37 -43.70 -1.68 55.43
C PRO A 37 -43.62 -0.16 55.27
N GLU A 38 -44.79 0.37 55.12
CA GLU A 38 -45.28 1.72 54.99
C GLU A 38 -45.08 2.59 56.23
N THR A 39 -45.21 3.92 55.96
CA THR A 39 -45.68 4.99 56.82
C THR A 39 -44.65 5.79 57.64
N ALA A 40 -44.45 7.09 57.29
CA ALA A 40 -45.14 8.20 57.97
C ALA A 40 -44.78 9.56 57.35
N LEU A 41 -45.84 10.34 57.10
CA LEU A 41 -45.79 11.79 56.83
C LEU A 41 -45.23 12.56 58.01
N ALA A 42 -44.30 13.53 57.68
CA ALA A 42 -44.20 14.74 58.48
C ALA A 42 -43.76 15.89 57.59
N ALA A 43 -44.63 16.86 57.44
CA ALA A 43 -44.36 18.16 56.86
C ALA A 43 -43.54 18.99 57.82
N SER A 44 -42.51 19.72 57.32
CA SER A 44 -42.11 20.99 57.89
C SER A 44 -41.11 21.74 57.05
N THR A 45 -41.51 22.96 56.66
CA THR A 45 -40.74 24.22 56.51
C THR A 45 -39.54 24.23 55.53
N ALA A 46 -39.72 24.98 54.46
CA ALA A 46 -38.69 25.50 53.63
C ALA A 46 -37.76 26.48 54.40
N PRO A 47 -36.48 26.49 54.07
CA PRO A 47 -35.65 27.64 54.23
C PRO A 47 -35.19 28.16 52.85
N SER A 48 -35.31 29.46 52.69
CA SER A 48 -34.59 30.43 51.91
C SER A 48 -33.51 29.93 50.93
N THR A 49 -33.75 30.15 49.65
CA THR A 49 -32.78 30.06 48.57
C THR A 49 -31.80 31.24 48.67
N GLU A 50 -30.57 30.95 49.12
CA GLU A 50 -29.40 31.70 48.69
C GLU A 50 -28.97 31.17 47.31
N PRO A 51 -28.51 32.05 46.37
CA PRO A 51 -27.99 31.56 45.10
C PRO A 51 -26.66 30.85 45.32
N GLN A 52 -26.65 29.52 45.17
CA GLN A 52 -25.42 28.74 45.04
C GLN A 52 -24.71 29.21 43.77
N THR A 53 -23.62 29.95 43.96
CA THR A 53 -22.61 30.13 42.92
C THR A 53 -22.16 28.76 42.46
N ALA A 54 -22.32 28.47 41.18
CA ALA A 54 -21.76 27.29 40.54
C ALA A 54 -20.24 27.20 40.89
N PRO A 55 -19.74 25.99 41.16
CA PRO A 55 -18.30 25.82 41.35
C PRO A 55 -17.57 26.31 40.11
N PRO A 56 -16.41 26.94 40.22
CA PRO A 56 -15.63 27.34 39.08
C PRO A 56 -15.37 26.10 38.23
N THR A 57 -15.77 26.15 36.97
CA THR A 57 -15.40 25.15 35.95
C THR A 57 -13.88 25.22 35.85
N THR A 58 -13.19 24.30 36.49
CA THR A 58 -11.76 24.11 36.32
C THR A 58 -11.60 23.55 34.92
N THR A 59 -11.37 24.44 33.95
CA THR A 59 -10.93 24.01 32.61
C THR A 59 -9.55 23.38 32.86
N GLU A 60 -9.43 22.08 32.68
CA GLU A 60 -8.12 21.46 32.61
C GLU A 60 -7.30 22.20 31.57
N PRO A 61 -6.04 22.54 31.83
CA PRO A 61 -5.21 23.17 30.83
C PRO A 61 -5.16 22.26 29.57
N GLN A 62 -5.47 22.83 28.45
CA GLN A 62 -5.31 22.11 27.18
C GLN A 62 -3.81 21.88 26.94
N PRO A 63 -3.42 20.73 26.35
CA PRO A 63 -2.04 20.50 25.98
C PRO A 63 -1.56 21.57 24.99
N GLU A 64 -0.32 22.02 25.16
CA GLU A 64 0.31 22.98 24.23
C GLU A 64 0.85 22.24 23.01
N LEU A 65 0.56 22.77 21.81
CA LEU A 65 1.11 22.30 20.56
C LEU A 65 2.25 23.21 20.12
N SER A 66 3.34 22.63 19.67
CA SER A 66 4.41 23.34 18.95
C SER A 66 4.65 22.70 17.59
N ALA A 67 4.80 23.53 16.54
CA ALA A 67 5.11 23.02 15.20
C ALA A 67 6.44 22.27 15.20
N ARG A 68 6.53 21.19 14.41
CA ARG A 68 7.76 20.43 14.19
C ARG A 68 8.45 20.90 12.93
N ASP A 69 9.78 20.83 12.95
CA ASP A 69 10.61 21.16 11.78
C ASP A 69 10.82 19.94 10.86
N GLU A 70 10.72 18.71 11.42
CA GLU A 70 10.89 17.49 10.61
C GLU A 70 9.64 17.23 9.78
N ALA A 71 9.83 17.10 8.46
CA ALA A 71 8.74 16.83 7.53
C ALA A 71 8.19 15.41 7.70
N VAL A 72 6.87 15.27 7.55
CA VAL A 72 6.18 13.99 7.45
C VAL A 72 5.43 13.95 6.11
N ILE A 73 5.73 12.97 5.29
CA ILE A 73 5.14 12.80 3.96
C ILE A 73 4.35 11.49 3.92
N PHE A 74 3.06 11.58 3.64
CA PHE A 74 2.17 10.43 3.51
C PHE A 74 1.74 10.27 2.04
N ASP A 75 2.18 9.20 1.38
CA ASP A 75 1.91 8.92 -0.05
C ASP A 75 2.13 10.15 -0.97
N GLY A 76 3.18 10.94 -0.69
CA GLY A 76 3.52 12.13 -1.44
C GLY A 76 2.86 13.43 -0.96
N VAL A 77 2.01 13.36 0.06
CA VAL A 77 1.37 14.55 0.67
C VAL A 77 2.09 14.91 1.96
N GLU A 78 2.62 16.13 2.05
CA GLU A 78 3.23 16.64 3.28
C GLU A 78 2.15 16.95 4.32
N LEU A 79 2.32 16.40 5.54
CA LEU A 79 1.43 16.61 6.67
C LEU A 79 2.02 17.65 7.62
N GLU A 80 1.23 18.62 8.04
CA GLU A 80 1.58 19.47 9.18
C GLU A 80 1.56 18.65 10.47
N THR A 81 2.70 18.60 11.17
CA THR A 81 2.85 17.87 12.41
C THR A 81 3.24 18.79 13.56
N TYR A 82 2.89 18.38 14.77
CA TYR A 82 3.11 19.14 15.98
C TYR A 82 3.70 18.24 17.05
N ASP A 83 4.47 18.82 17.98
CA ASP A 83 4.80 18.19 19.25
C ASP A 83 3.68 18.45 20.26
N CYS A 84 3.21 17.38 20.89
CA CYS A 84 2.25 17.43 21.98
C CYS A 84 2.78 16.56 23.13
N GLU A 85 3.32 17.18 24.17
CA GLU A 85 3.89 16.49 25.34
C GLU A 85 4.98 15.46 24.99
N GLY A 86 5.74 15.69 23.92
CA GLY A 86 6.82 14.81 23.43
C GLY A 86 6.36 13.74 22.43
N GLU A 87 5.08 13.72 22.04
CA GLU A 87 4.56 12.87 20.95
C GLU A 87 4.37 13.68 19.68
N THR A 88 4.70 13.09 18.53
CA THR A 88 4.36 13.66 17.23
C THR A 88 2.87 13.46 16.96
N VAL A 89 2.15 14.54 16.76
CA VAL A 89 0.71 14.50 16.45
C VAL A 89 0.41 15.19 15.11
N VAL A 90 -0.66 14.76 14.46
CA VAL A 90 -1.18 15.31 13.22
C VAL A 90 -2.68 15.60 13.36
N ARG A 91 -3.20 16.63 12.70
CA ARG A 91 -4.66 16.83 12.68
C ARG A 91 -5.34 15.62 12.05
N ALA A 92 -6.42 15.17 12.68
CA ALA A 92 -7.19 14.02 12.19
C ALA A 92 -7.73 14.25 10.77
N THR A 93 -8.19 15.45 10.47
CA THR A 93 -8.69 15.84 9.14
C THR A 93 -7.62 15.72 8.06
N ASP A 94 -6.39 16.16 8.36
CA ASP A 94 -5.28 16.13 7.39
C ASP A 94 -4.81 14.69 7.15
N PHE A 95 -4.73 13.88 8.23
CA PHE A 95 -4.39 12.48 8.12
C PHE A 95 -5.45 11.69 7.34
N LEU A 96 -6.73 11.93 7.59
CA LEU A 96 -7.84 11.28 6.88
C LEU A 96 -7.82 11.65 5.39
N ALA A 97 -7.64 12.93 5.06
CA ALA A 97 -7.54 13.38 3.67
C ALA A 97 -6.36 12.72 2.93
N ALA A 98 -5.19 12.62 3.56
CA ALA A 98 -4.00 12.00 2.98
C ALA A 98 -4.16 10.47 2.88
N SER A 99 -4.79 9.83 3.87
CA SER A 99 -4.99 8.37 3.87
C SER A 99 -6.08 7.91 2.90
N GLY A 100 -6.89 8.81 2.34
CA GLY A 100 -8.03 8.47 1.50
C GLY A 100 -9.11 7.69 2.25
N ALA A 101 -9.09 7.72 3.59
CA ALA A 101 -10.12 7.13 4.41
C ALA A 101 -11.35 8.04 4.41
N ASP A 102 -12.48 7.54 3.93
CA ASP A 102 -13.75 8.24 4.06
C ASP A 102 -14.12 8.41 5.53
N ASP A 103 -14.58 9.62 5.91
CA ASP A 103 -15.11 9.96 7.23
C ASP A 103 -16.47 9.26 7.54
N GLY A 104 -16.91 8.41 6.66
CA GLY A 104 -18.21 7.72 6.67
C GLY A 104 -18.16 6.24 7.05
N GLY A 105 -17.78 5.90 8.27
CA GLY A 105 -18.38 4.88 9.15
C GLY A 105 -18.74 3.49 8.64
N ALA A 106 -18.29 3.01 7.50
CA ALA A 106 -18.43 1.61 7.12
C ALA A 106 -17.06 0.93 7.24
N ALA A 107 -17.01 -0.15 8.02
CA ALA A 107 -15.86 -1.07 7.98
C ALA A 107 -15.59 -1.41 6.51
N SER A 108 -14.37 -1.15 6.03
CA SER A 108 -14.00 -1.54 4.67
C SER A 108 -14.21 -3.06 4.59
N GLU A 109 -14.90 -3.54 3.56
CA GLU A 109 -15.04 -4.97 3.30
C GLU A 109 -13.67 -5.66 3.07
N SER A 110 -12.60 -4.88 2.98
CA SER A 110 -11.21 -5.30 2.75
C SER A 110 -10.41 -5.69 4.00
N GLY A 111 -11.00 -5.68 5.20
CA GLY A 111 -10.28 -6.07 6.43
C GLY A 111 -9.28 -5.04 6.97
N ALA A 112 -9.04 -3.92 6.29
CA ALA A 112 -8.21 -2.83 6.81
C ALA A 112 -8.86 -2.22 8.07
N PRO A 113 -8.08 -1.83 9.10
CA PRO A 113 -8.63 -1.22 10.29
C PRO A 113 -9.39 0.06 9.94
N ALA A 114 -10.68 0.09 10.27
CA ALA A 114 -11.54 1.24 10.01
C ALA A 114 -11.08 2.47 10.78
N ILE A 115 -11.14 3.63 10.13
CA ILE A 115 -11.01 4.93 10.80
C ILE A 115 -12.42 5.52 10.88
N ALA A 116 -12.83 5.88 12.08
CA ALA A 116 -14.16 6.47 12.31
C ALA A 116 -14.06 7.72 13.18
N VAL A 117 -14.64 8.80 12.69
CA VAL A 117 -14.80 10.05 13.47
C VAL A 117 -16.13 10.00 14.21
N SER A 118 -16.16 10.41 15.50
CA SER A 118 -17.40 10.52 16.25
C SER A 118 -18.32 11.59 15.67
N GLU A 119 -19.65 11.45 15.82
CA GLU A 119 -20.63 12.39 15.30
C GLU A 119 -20.44 13.84 15.76
N ASP A 120 -19.88 14.02 16.95
CA ASP A 120 -19.56 15.33 17.54
C ASP A 120 -18.15 15.84 17.20
N GLY A 121 -17.37 15.08 16.41
CA GLY A 121 -16.01 15.43 16.02
C GLY A 121 -14.99 15.41 17.18
N SER A 122 -15.34 14.92 18.36
CA SER A 122 -14.51 14.99 19.55
C SER A 122 -13.52 13.82 19.69
N SER A 123 -13.63 12.82 18.86
CA SER A 123 -12.74 11.65 18.88
C SER A 123 -12.63 10.96 17.53
N VAL A 124 -11.51 10.27 17.33
CA VAL A 124 -11.27 9.41 16.17
C VAL A 124 -10.91 8.02 16.65
N THR A 125 -11.58 7.01 16.13
CA THR A 125 -11.29 5.59 16.38
C THR A 125 -10.53 5.02 15.20
N VAL A 126 -9.37 4.41 15.47
CA VAL A 126 -8.54 3.72 14.48
C VAL A 126 -8.43 2.26 14.89
N GLY A 127 -9.03 1.35 14.11
CA GLY A 127 -9.17 -0.04 14.50
C GLY A 127 -9.97 -0.18 15.81
N GLN A 128 -9.30 -0.61 16.88
CA GLN A 128 -9.91 -0.75 18.21
C GLN A 128 -9.50 0.35 19.19
N ARG A 129 -8.74 1.35 18.76
CA ARG A 129 -8.25 2.45 19.61
C ARG A 129 -8.98 3.73 19.31
N THR A 130 -9.41 4.43 20.36
CA THR A 130 -10.05 5.75 20.26
C THR A 130 -9.11 6.82 20.79
N PHE A 131 -8.86 7.83 19.98
CA PHE A 131 -8.02 9.00 20.27
C PHE A 131 -8.92 10.22 20.53
N ARG A 132 -8.55 11.05 21.52
CA ARG A 132 -9.36 12.20 21.99
C ARG A 132 -8.52 13.42 22.31
N THR A 133 -7.35 13.55 21.74
CA THR A 133 -6.55 14.76 21.94
C THR A 133 -7.22 15.92 21.20
N VAL A 134 -7.92 16.79 21.93
CA VAL A 134 -8.61 17.95 21.35
C VAL A 134 -7.91 19.21 21.80
N VAL A 135 -7.45 20.00 20.84
CA VAL A 135 -6.87 21.33 21.07
C VAL A 135 -7.58 22.32 20.16
N ASP A 136 -8.08 23.41 20.73
CA ASP A 136 -8.83 24.45 20.03
C ASP A 136 -10.03 23.95 19.20
N GLY A 137 -10.62 22.81 19.59
CA GLY A 137 -11.76 22.20 18.92
C GLY A 137 -11.40 21.22 17.80
N GLU A 138 -10.11 21.02 17.54
CA GLU A 138 -9.59 20.06 16.55
C GLU A 138 -9.08 18.78 17.23
N VAL A 139 -9.25 17.63 16.58
CA VAL A 139 -8.73 16.36 17.06
C VAL A 139 -7.34 16.12 16.49
N TYR A 140 -6.40 15.79 17.36
CA TYR A 140 -5.04 15.42 16.99
C TYR A 140 -4.77 13.94 17.26
N LEU A 141 -4.13 13.27 16.31
CA LEU A 141 -3.80 11.86 16.35
C LEU A 141 -2.31 11.67 16.64
N PRO A 142 -1.93 10.84 17.63
CA PRO A 142 -0.55 10.44 17.81
C PRO A 142 -0.09 9.62 16.60
N LEU A 143 0.77 10.20 15.77
CA LEU A 143 1.11 9.67 14.45
C LEU A 143 1.66 8.25 14.50
N ASP A 144 2.67 8.00 15.36
CA ASP A 144 3.31 6.68 15.46
C ASP A 144 2.32 5.60 15.91
N GLN A 145 1.40 5.95 16.81
CA GLN A 145 0.40 5.00 17.29
C GLN A 145 -0.62 4.66 16.22
N VAL A 146 -1.06 5.66 15.46
CA VAL A 146 -2.03 5.48 14.37
C VAL A 146 -1.41 4.66 13.25
N VAL A 147 -0.23 5.05 12.78
CA VAL A 147 0.50 4.36 11.70
C VAL A 147 0.79 2.91 12.08
N SER A 148 1.24 2.65 13.32
CA SER A 148 1.46 1.30 13.83
C SER A 148 0.16 0.49 13.92
N THR A 149 -0.96 1.12 14.32
CA THR A 149 -2.27 0.45 14.42
C THR A 149 -2.81 0.06 13.05
N LEU A 150 -2.58 0.90 12.04
CA LEU A 150 -2.97 0.65 10.65
C LEU A 150 -2.00 -0.29 9.92
N GLY A 151 -0.83 -0.57 10.51
CA GLY A 151 0.21 -1.37 9.87
C GLY A 151 0.82 -0.69 8.65
N TYR A 152 0.82 0.63 8.60
CA TYR A 152 1.37 1.39 7.49
C TYR A 152 2.90 1.37 7.51
N PRO A 153 3.56 0.97 6.42
CA PRO A 153 5.01 1.06 6.31
C PRO A 153 5.51 2.49 6.49
N THR A 154 6.57 2.63 7.27
CA THR A 154 7.25 3.92 7.49
C THR A 154 8.73 3.79 7.17
N TRP A 155 9.30 4.87 6.68
CA TRP A 155 10.73 5.02 6.50
C TRP A 155 11.15 6.44 6.92
N VAL A 156 12.21 6.54 7.71
CA VAL A 156 12.79 7.83 8.13
C VAL A 156 14.07 8.04 7.34
N ASP A 157 14.16 9.17 6.66
CA ASP A 157 15.38 9.58 5.98
C ASP A 157 16.47 9.92 7.00
N ASP A 158 17.64 9.29 6.88
CA ASP A 158 18.77 9.45 7.77
C ASP A 158 19.60 10.74 7.49
N GLU A 159 19.31 11.45 6.40
CA GLU A 159 19.99 12.70 6.05
C GLU A 159 19.31 13.93 6.62
N ASP A 160 17.98 14.01 6.57
CA ASP A 160 17.22 15.20 6.96
C ASP A 160 16.12 14.93 8.01
N GLY A 161 15.92 13.67 8.40
CA GLY A 161 14.92 13.27 9.40
C GLY A 161 13.49 13.19 8.86
N THR A 162 13.25 13.41 7.55
CA THR A 162 11.93 13.30 6.94
C THR A 162 11.35 11.91 7.15
N THR A 163 10.12 11.85 7.67
CA THR A 163 9.39 10.59 7.83
C THR A 163 8.44 10.38 6.66
N TYR A 164 8.61 9.28 5.95
CA TYR A 164 7.72 8.84 4.88
C TYR A 164 6.81 7.73 5.36
N ILE A 165 5.53 7.82 5.01
CA ILE A 165 4.48 6.86 5.35
C ILE A 165 3.78 6.45 4.06
N THR A 166 3.43 5.17 3.92
CA THR A 166 2.59 4.69 2.82
C THR A 166 1.53 3.74 3.35
N ARG A 167 0.42 3.63 2.62
CA ARG A 167 -0.67 2.69 2.97
C ARG A 167 -0.20 1.25 2.78
N SER A 168 -0.70 0.37 3.64
CA SER A 168 -0.68 -1.07 3.39
C SER A 168 -1.99 -1.51 2.73
N PHE A 169 -1.94 -2.58 1.96
CA PHE A 169 -3.13 -3.16 1.33
C PHE A 169 -3.04 -4.69 1.33
N GLU A 170 -4.20 -5.33 1.43
CA GLU A 170 -4.33 -6.79 1.28
C GLU A 170 -4.76 -7.08 -0.16
N ILE A 171 -4.12 -8.07 -0.77
CA ILE A 171 -4.37 -8.42 -2.16
C ILE A 171 -5.66 -9.27 -2.23
N THR A 172 -6.59 -8.91 -3.12
CA THR A 172 -7.76 -9.77 -3.46
C THR A 172 -7.26 -11.09 -4.04
N PRO A 173 -7.57 -12.25 -3.43
CA PRO A 173 -7.04 -13.53 -3.86
C PRO A 173 -7.77 -14.10 -5.09
N ASP A 174 -7.09 -15.02 -5.80
CA ASP A 174 -7.62 -15.86 -6.87
C ASP A 174 -8.21 -15.10 -8.07
N VAL A 175 -7.56 -13.99 -8.44
CA VAL A 175 -7.89 -13.23 -9.65
C VAL A 175 -6.73 -13.30 -10.64
N ASN A 176 -7.03 -13.56 -11.89
CA ASN A 176 -6.06 -13.53 -12.98
C ASN A 176 -5.91 -12.11 -13.52
N VAL A 177 -4.70 -11.57 -13.50
CA VAL A 177 -4.39 -10.23 -14.02
C VAL A 177 -3.31 -10.30 -15.09
N PRO A 178 -3.59 -9.95 -16.36
CA PRO A 178 -2.57 -9.86 -17.38
C PRO A 178 -1.71 -8.61 -17.13
N ILE A 179 -0.40 -8.81 -17.09
CA ILE A 179 0.59 -7.75 -16.92
C ILE A 179 1.48 -7.71 -18.16
N LEU A 180 1.49 -6.58 -18.85
CA LEU A 180 2.24 -6.37 -20.08
C LEU A 180 3.57 -5.70 -19.77
N GLU A 181 4.66 -6.24 -20.29
CA GLU A 181 6.03 -5.75 -20.11
C GLU A 181 6.51 -5.06 -21.37
N TYR A 182 6.88 -3.81 -21.21
CA TYR A 182 7.50 -2.93 -22.21
C TYR A 182 8.78 -2.31 -21.64
N HIS A 183 9.52 -1.57 -22.47
CA HIS A 183 10.70 -0.82 -22.05
C HIS A 183 10.67 0.58 -22.68
N ALA A 184 11.45 0.82 -23.74
CA ALA A 184 11.48 2.06 -24.49
C ALA A 184 10.27 2.22 -25.43
N VAL A 185 9.96 3.46 -25.82
CA VAL A 185 8.87 3.80 -26.73
C VAL A 185 9.38 4.72 -27.83
N GLY A 186 9.40 4.25 -29.07
CA GLY A 186 9.86 5.11 -30.17
C GLY A 186 10.02 4.39 -31.49
N ASP A 187 10.11 5.18 -32.55
CA ASP A 187 10.46 4.70 -33.89
C ASP A 187 11.96 4.70 -34.13
N ASP A 188 12.66 5.67 -33.53
CA ASP A 188 14.12 5.76 -33.56
C ASP A 188 14.72 4.89 -32.43
N CYS A 189 15.28 3.73 -32.82
CA CYS A 189 15.84 2.76 -31.88
C CYS A 189 17.34 3.01 -31.70
N TRP A 190 17.71 3.65 -30.61
CA TRP A 190 19.12 3.92 -30.25
C TRP A 190 19.79 2.77 -29.49
N GLY A 191 19.05 1.71 -29.14
CA GLY A 191 19.50 0.51 -28.43
C GLY A 191 19.05 -0.79 -29.11
N TYR A 192 18.69 -1.81 -28.31
CA TYR A 192 18.15 -3.05 -28.84
C TYR A 192 16.74 -2.81 -29.41
N GLU A 193 16.59 -2.89 -30.72
CA GLU A 193 15.36 -2.54 -31.43
C GLU A 193 14.12 -3.22 -30.87
N GLU A 194 14.21 -4.48 -30.46
CA GLU A 194 13.08 -5.26 -29.93
C GLU A 194 12.49 -4.73 -28.64
N LEU A 195 13.24 -3.90 -27.87
CA LEU A 195 12.77 -3.26 -26.64
C LEU A 195 11.93 -2.01 -26.88
N PHE A 196 11.92 -1.48 -28.12
CA PHE A 196 11.21 -0.25 -28.46
C PHE A 196 9.78 -0.53 -28.89
N ALA A 197 8.81 -0.32 -28.03
CA ALA A 197 7.42 -0.31 -28.42
C ALA A 197 7.15 0.83 -29.41
N ARG A 198 6.44 0.54 -30.50
CA ARG A 198 6.07 1.56 -31.48
C ARG A 198 4.95 2.43 -30.94
N PRO A 199 5.05 3.76 -31.06
CA PRO A 199 4.01 4.67 -30.57
C PRO A 199 2.63 4.40 -31.16
N ASP A 200 2.56 4.09 -32.48
CA ASP A 200 1.31 3.78 -33.17
C ASP A 200 0.65 2.47 -32.65
N ARG A 201 1.45 1.49 -32.22
CA ARG A 201 0.95 0.24 -31.63
C ARG A 201 0.44 0.42 -30.21
N LEU A 202 1.12 1.26 -29.41
CA LEU A 202 0.62 1.63 -28.08
C LEU A 202 -0.68 2.42 -28.19
N GLU A 203 -0.76 3.34 -29.13
CA GLU A 203 -1.98 4.11 -29.36
C GLU A 203 -3.15 3.22 -29.81
N GLU A 204 -2.91 2.24 -30.72
CA GLU A 204 -3.88 1.22 -31.11
C GLU A 204 -4.34 0.37 -29.92
N LEU A 205 -3.39 -0.04 -29.04
CA LEU A 205 -3.70 -0.79 -27.82
C LEU A 205 -4.54 0.03 -26.85
N PHE A 206 -4.17 1.27 -26.58
CA PHE A 206 -4.88 2.13 -25.62
C PHE A 206 -6.33 2.42 -26.08
N GLY A 207 -6.51 2.66 -27.38
CA GLY A 207 -7.85 2.75 -27.98
C GLY A 207 -8.63 1.44 -27.81
N PHE A 208 -8.01 0.31 -28.07
CA PHE A 208 -8.63 -1.00 -27.88
C PHE A 208 -9.02 -1.27 -26.43
N LEU A 209 -8.16 -0.95 -25.45
CA LEU A 209 -8.47 -1.13 -24.02
C LEU A 209 -9.70 -0.33 -23.63
N ASN A 210 -9.75 0.97 -23.97
CA ASN A 210 -10.88 1.84 -23.68
C ASN A 210 -12.17 1.38 -24.37
N ASP A 211 -12.12 1.05 -25.66
CA ASP A 211 -13.28 0.64 -26.45
C ASP A 211 -13.89 -0.70 -25.97
N ASN A 212 -13.09 -1.53 -25.28
CA ASN A 212 -13.52 -2.84 -24.80
C ASN A 212 -13.68 -2.93 -23.28
N GLY A 213 -13.63 -1.80 -22.57
CA GLY A 213 -13.88 -1.71 -21.13
C GLY A 213 -12.83 -2.46 -20.31
N TYR A 214 -11.55 -2.39 -20.69
CA TYR A 214 -10.46 -2.79 -19.83
C TYR A 214 -10.13 -1.69 -18.84
N ASP A 215 -9.72 -2.09 -17.65
CA ASP A 215 -9.34 -1.21 -16.56
C ASP A 215 -7.82 -1.26 -16.35
N PRO A 216 -7.05 -0.31 -16.88
CA PRO A 216 -5.62 -0.21 -16.59
C PRO A 216 -5.41 0.17 -15.13
N ILE A 217 -4.75 -0.73 -14.38
CA ILE A 217 -4.56 -0.62 -12.92
C ILE A 217 -3.08 -0.62 -12.53
N TRP A 218 -2.81 -0.22 -11.30
CA TRP A 218 -1.52 -0.37 -10.63
C TRP A 218 -1.52 -1.58 -9.68
N PHE A 219 -0.36 -1.90 -9.10
CA PHE A 219 -0.23 -3.01 -8.14
C PHE A 219 -1.02 -2.76 -6.85
N GLU A 220 -1.20 -1.52 -6.40
CA GLU A 220 -2.02 -1.20 -5.22
C GLU A 220 -3.52 -1.46 -5.46
N ASP A 221 -3.98 -1.32 -6.70
CA ASP A 221 -5.36 -1.61 -7.08
C ASP A 221 -5.72 -3.11 -6.92
N LEU A 222 -4.72 -4.00 -6.74
CA LEU A 222 -4.93 -5.42 -6.44
C LEU A 222 -5.68 -5.65 -5.11
N ALA A 223 -5.71 -4.67 -4.23
CA ALA A 223 -6.53 -4.71 -3.02
C ALA A 223 -8.04 -4.54 -3.29
N HIS A 224 -8.40 -4.01 -4.44
CA HIS A 224 -9.76 -3.58 -4.78
C HIS A 224 -10.22 -4.13 -6.14
N LEU A 225 -9.78 -5.35 -6.51
CA LEU A 225 -10.08 -5.95 -7.81
C LEU A 225 -11.58 -6.14 -8.09
N GLN A 226 -12.40 -6.18 -7.06
CA GLN A 226 -13.86 -6.20 -7.19
C GLN A 226 -14.45 -4.93 -7.83
N ASP A 227 -13.70 -3.84 -7.87
CA ASP A 227 -14.11 -2.55 -8.44
C ASP A 227 -13.81 -2.45 -9.95
N TYR A 228 -13.14 -3.47 -10.51
CA TYR A 228 -12.68 -3.50 -11.90
C TYR A 228 -13.25 -4.70 -12.66
N ASP A 229 -13.81 -4.46 -13.85
CA ASP A 229 -14.39 -5.51 -14.68
C ASP A 229 -13.32 -6.33 -15.43
N LYS A 230 -12.31 -5.63 -15.98
CA LYS A 230 -11.25 -6.23 -16.78
C LYS A 230 -9.87 -5.63 -16.45
N PRO A 231 -9.33 -5.93 -15.26
CA PRO A 231 -8.06 -5.35 -14.84
C PRO A 231 -6.91 -5.78 -15.76
N VAL A 232 -6.04 -4.83 -16.09
CA VAL A 232 -4.81 -5.05 -16.85
C VAL A 232 -3.72 -4.12 -16.34
N MET A 233 -2.47 -4.59 -16.26
CA MET A 233 -1.34 -3.74 -15.93
C MET A 233 -0.43 -3.52 -17.14
N LEU A 234 0.03 -2.27 -17.26
CA LEU A 234 1.04 -1.86 -18.25
C LEU A 234 2.30 -1.48 -17.47
N THR A 235 3.41 -2.16 -17.77
CA THR A 235 4.69 -1.91 -17.09
C THR A 235 5.77 -1.57 -18.11
N PHE A 236 6.63 -0.60 -17.75
CA PHE A 236 7.72 -0.11 -18.58
C PHE A 236 9.01 -0.11 -17.77
N ASP A 237 10.01 -0.85 -18.22
CA ASP A 237 11.26 -1.06 -17.50
C ASP A 237 12.32 -0.02 -17.89
N ASP A 238 13.37 0.10 -17.07
CA ASP A 238 14.59 0.87 -17.27
C ASP A 238 14.49 2.40 -17.08
N GLY A 239 13.30 2.99 -17.06
CA GLY A 239 13.13 4.43 -16.87
C GLY A 239 13.72 5.26 -18.01
N TYR A 240 13.43 4.92 -19.27
CA TYR A 240 13.87 5.66 -20.45
C TYR A 240 13.18 7.02 -20.59
N ASP A 241 13.85 8.04 -21.16
CA ASP A 241 13.32 9.39 -21.33
C ASP A 241 12.14 9.47 -22.32
N ASP A 242 12.02 8.50 -23.22
CA ASP A 242 10.87 8.35 -24.11
C ASP A 242 9.58 7.93 -23.36
N ASN A 243 9.70 7.39 -22.16
CA ASN A 243 8.54 7.16 -21.29
C ASN A 243 7.91 8.50 -20.85
N TYR A 244 8.69 9.58 -20.74
CA TYR A 244 8.16 10.92 -20.50
C TYR A 244 7.75 11.62 -21.80
N THR A 245 8.61 11.58 -22.84
CA THR A 245 8.40 12.39 -24.05
C THR A 245 7.39 11.84 -25.02
N ILE A 246 7.17 10.51 -25.03
CA ILE A 246 6.26 9.81 -25.96
C ILE A 246 5.14 9.07 -25.22
N LEU A 247 5.47 8.21 -24.24
CA LEU A 247 4.47 7.41 -23.54
C LEU A 247 3.54 8.27 -22.69
N PHE A 248 4.07 9.16 -21.85
CA PHE A 248 3.27 9.94 -20.90
C PHE A 248 2.20 10.82 -21.55
N PRO A 249 2.44 11.50 -22.70
CA PRO A 249 1.39 12.15 -23.47
C PRO A 249 0.28 11.20 -23.93
N LEU A 250 0.60 9.97 -24.32
CA LEU A 250 -0.39 8.95 -24.71
C LEU A 250 -1.19 8.48 -23.49
N LEU A 251 -0.56 8.24 -22.34
CA LEU A 251 -1.26 7.90 -21.10
C LEU A 251 -2.26 8.99 -20.72
N LYS A 252 -1.86 10.27 -20.80
CA LYS A 252 -2.76 11.42 -20.55
C LYS A 252 -3.92 11.47 -21.55
N LYS A 253 -3.65 11.23 -22.84
CA LYS A 253 -4.68 11.26 -23.91
C LYS A 253 -5.77 10.22 -23.70
N TYR A 254 -5.39 9.02 -23.28
CA TYR A 254 -6.30 7.87 -23.13
C TYR A 254 -6.75 7.63 -21.68
N ASN A 255 -6.25 8.41 -20.72
CA ASN A 255 -6.46 8.25 -19.29
C ASN A 255 -6.11 6.83 -18.82
N ILE A 256 -4.91 6.38 -19.18
CA ILE A 256 -4.38 5.03 -18.90
C ILE A 256 -3.38 5.09 -17.77
N LYS A 257 -3.54 4.23 -16.76
CA LYS A 257 -2.55 3.99 -15.71
C LYS A 257 -1.42 3.09 -16.22
N ALA A 258 -0.17 3.39 -15.81
CA ALA A 258 1.01 2.55 -16.08
C ALA A 258 1.96 2.55 -14.89
N THR A 259 2.83 1.52 -14.81
CA THR A 259 3.94 1.45 -13.87
C THR A 259 5.26 1.61 -14.62
N VAL A 260 6.15 2.47 -14.13
CA VAL A 260 7.51 2.62 -14.67
C VAL A 260 8.52 2.18 -13.63
N PHE A 261 9.34 1.18 -13.98
CA PHE A 261 10.43 0.70 -13.15
C PHE A 261 11.72 1.44 -13.49
N VAL A 262 12.29 2.16 -12.52
CA VAL A 262 13.40 3.08 -12.74
C VAL A 262 14.70 2.51 -12.17
N ILE A 263 15.77 2.52 -13.00
CA ILE A 263 17.15 2.27 -12.57
C ILE A 263 17.68 3.57 -11.97
N THR A 264 17.92 3.62 -10.67
CA THR A 264 18.15 4.89 -10.00
C THR A 264 19.52 5.52 -10.25
N ALA A 265 20.57 4.72 -10.47
CA ALA A 265 21.90 5.24 -10.82
C ALA A 265 21.94 5.88 -12.22
N ASP A 266 20.96 5.59 -13.06
CA ASP A 266 20.88 6.12 -14.42
C ASP A 266 20.09 7.44 -14.52
N ILE A 267 19.43 7.88 -13.45
CA ILE A 267 18.59 9.09 -13.45
C ILE A 267 19.38 10.31 -13.94
N GLY A 268 18.83 11.01 -14.96
CA GLY A 268 19.46 12.15 -15.60
C GLY A 268 20.59 11.79 -16.57
N GLY A 269 20.84 10.49 -16.79
CA GLY A 269 21.77 9.99 -17.79
C GLY A 269 21.25 10.10 -19.22
N ASN A 270 22.07 9.62 -20.18
CA ASN A 270 21.66 9.62 -21.58
C ASN A 270 20.49 8.66 -21.82
N HIS A 271 19.45 9.14 -22.48
CA HIS A 271 18.18 8.42 -22.72
C HIS A 271 17.48 7.92 -21.44
N LYS A 272 17.66 8.62 -20.31
CA LYS A 272 17.03 8.27 -19.04
C LYS A 272 16.21 9.43 -18.47
N LEU A 273 15.18 9.10 -17.73
CA LEU A 273 14.34 10.08 -17.04
C LEU A 273 15.17 10.94 -16.08
N THR A 274 14.85 12.22 -16.01
CA THR A 274 15.36 13.11 -14.95
C THR A 274 14.49 13.00 -13.70
N ALA A 275 15.02 13.44 -12.55
CA ALA A 275 14.27 13.46 -11.30
C ALA A 275 12.97 14.30 -11.40
N ASP A 276 13.02 15.45 -12.12
CA ASP A 276 11.84 16.30 -12.32
C ASP A 276 10.76 15.60 -13.17
N GLN A 277 11.16 14.87 -14.23
CA GLN A 277 10.25 14.10 -15.06
C GLN A 277 9.60 12.95 -14.26
N ILE A 278 10.39 12.23 -13.44
CA ILE A 278 9.90 11.18 -12.55
C ILE A 278 8.86 11.75 -11.58
N ARG A 279 9.14 12.91 -10.98
CA ARG A 279 8.20 13.58 -10.06
C ARG A 279 6.91 13.98 -10.78
N GLU A 280 6.99 14.65 -11.94
CA GLU A 280 5.81 15.06 -12.71
C GLU A 280 4.95 13.85 -13.11
N MET A 281 5.57 12.76 -13.57
CA MET A 281 4.85 11.53 -13.91
C MET A 281 4.16 10.93 -12.68
N SER A 282 4.85 10.86 -11.54
CA SER A 282 4.29 10.36 -10.27
C SER A 282 3.12 11.20 -9.76
N ASP A 283 3.21 12.53 -9.87
CA ASP A 283 2.19 13.46 -9.37
C ASP A 283 0.95 13.51 -10.27
N SER A 284 1.05 13.01 -11.49
CA SER A 284 -0.05 13.01 -12.46
C SER A 284 -1.22 12.11 -12.10
N GLY A 285 -1.03 11.14 -11.20
CA GLY A 285 -2.02 10.10 -10.91
C GLY A 285 -2.19 9.06 -12.03
N LEU A 286 -1.30 9.06 -13.04
CA LEU A 286 -1.33 8.08 -14.14
C LEU A 286 -0.12 7.14 -14.13
N VAL A 287 0.97 7.51 -13.47
CA VAL A 287 2.20 6.71 -13.48
C VAL A 287 2.63 6.36 -12.06
N SER A 288 2.69 5.07 -11.78
CA SER A 288 3.31 4.52 -10.56
C SER A 288 4.81 4.33 -10.80
N ILE A 289 5.66 5.05 -10.08
CA ILE A 289 7.11 4.95 -10.16
C ILE A 289 7.60 3.90 -9.17
N GLN A 290 8.29 2.87 -9.67
CA GLN A 290 8.71 1.72 -8.89
C GLN A 290 10.19 1.38 -9.14
N SER A 291 10.76 0.48 -8.35
CA SER A 291 12.19 0.18 -8.37
C SER A 291 12.58 -0.83 -9.44
N HIS A 292 13.65 -0.50 -10.19
CA HIS A 292 14.40 -1.45 -11.02
C HIS A 292 15.85 -1.60 -10.54
N THR A 293 16.04 -1.63 -9.21
CA THR A 293 17.31 -1.59 -8.49
C THR A 293 18.11 -0.29 -8.70
N ASN A 294 19.26 -0.21 -8.08
CA ASN A 294 20.12 0.96 -8.24
C ASN A 294 20.88 0.94 -9.58
N SER A 295 21.57 -0.15 -9.91
CA SER A 295 22.52 -0.22 -11.05
C SER A 295 22.12 -1.20 -12.15
N HIS A 296 20.97 -1.87 -12.05
CA HIS A 296 20.52 -2.91 -12.99
C HIS A 296 21.50 -4.10 -13.12
N THR A 297 22.27 -4.38 -12.09
CA THR A 297 23.15 -5.56 -12.06
C THR A 297 22.33 -6.82 -11.77
N ASP A 298 22.67 -7.94 -12.42
CA ASP A 298 22.07 -9.26 -12.13
C ASP A 298 22.20 -9.57 -10.65
N LEU A 299 21.11 -9.54 -9.88
CA LEU A 299 21.13 -9.65 -8.42
C LEU A 299 21.77 -10.96 -7.94
N ASN A 300 21.51 -12.08 -8.60
CA ASN A 300 22.10 -13.39 -8.26
C ASN A 300 23.61 -13.49 -8.50
N ALA A 301 24.24 -12.46 -9.08
CA ALA A 301 25.70 -12.38 -9.25
C ALA A 301 26.40 -11.57 -8.15
N LEU A 302 25.62 -10.94 -7.26
CA LEU A 302 26.08 -10.04 -6.21
C LEU A 302 26.16 -10.75 -4.85
N SER A 303 27.02 -10.25 -3.94
CA SER A 303 26.98 -10.64 -2.53
C SER A 303 25.70 -10.18 -1.84
N ALA A 304 25.41 -10.69 -0.64
CA ALA A 304 24.22 -10.31 0.11
C ALA A 304 24.20 -8.80 0.43
N GLU A 305 25.32 -8.24 0.80
CA GLU A 305 25.49 -6.82 1.11
C GLU A 305 25.28 -5.94 -0.12
N GLU A 306 25.81 -6.36 -1.28
CA GLU A 306 25.61 -5.65 -2.54
C GLU A 306 24.15 -5.73 -3.00
N GLN A 307 23.47 -6.88 -2.87
CA GLN A 307 22.04 -7.00 -3.14
C GLN A 307 21.21 -6.07 -2.23
N GLU A 308 21.54 -6.04 -0.92
CA GLU A 308 20.84 -5.16 0.02
C GLU A 308 21.02 -3.69 -0.35
N PHE A 309 22.22 -3.27 -0.75
CA PHE A 309 22.48 -1.92 -1.24
C PHE A 309 21.65 -1.61 -2.49
N GLU A 310 21.63 -2.49 -3.50
CA GLU A 310 20.85 -2.30 -4.72
C GLU A 310 19.36 -2.05 -4.44
N LEU A 311 18.78 -2.79 -3.51
CA LEU A 311 17.38 -2.72 -3.17
C LEU A 311 17.06 -1.50 -2.28
N SER A 312 17.84 -1.29 -1.23
CA SER A 312 17.60 -0.22 -0.26
C SER A 312 17.90 1.16 -0.86
N GLU A 313 19.00 1.30 -1.60
CA GLU A 313 19.39 2.58 -2.19
C GLU A 313 18.40 3.04 -3.26
N SER A 314 17.95 2.13 -4.14
CA SER A 314 16.96 2.49 -5.15
C SER A 314 15.63 2.92 -4.52
N LYS A 315 15.20 2.23 -3.45
CA LYS A 315 14.01 2.62 -2.69
C LYS A 315 14.16 4.03 -2.11
N LYS A 316 15.29 4.31 -1.45
CA LYS A 316 15.61 5.60 -0.84
C LYS A 316 15.58 6.75 -1.86
N ILE A 317 16.27 6.58 -3.00
CA ILE A 317 16.35 7.60 -4.05
C ILE A 317 14.95 7.92 -4.62
N LEU A 318 14.17 6.89 -4.98
CA LEU A 318 12.84 7.10 -5.54
C LEU A 318 11.88 7.71 -4.53
N THR A 319 11.96 7.32 -3.25
CA THR A 319 11.18 7.94 -2.18
C THR A 319 11.45 9.43 -2.07
N ARG A 320 12.73 9.85 -2.08
CA ARG A 320 13.12 11.28 -2.04
C ARG A 320 12.62 12.07 -3.25
N ILE A 321 12.61 11.45 -4.44
CA ILE A 321 12.16 12.11 -5.67
C ILE A 321 10.64 12.28 -5.69
N THR A 322 9.89 11.23 -5.33
CA THR A 322 8.43 11.16 -5.52
C THR A 322 7.62 11.50 -4.27
N GLY A 323 8.25 11.46 -3.08
CA GLY A 323 7.53 11.49 -1.80
C GLY A 323 6.76 10.20 -1.49
N LYS A 324 6.81 9.20 -2.38
CA LYS A 324 6.08 7.93 -2.25
C LYS A 324 7.06 6.78 -2.08
N ILE A 325 6.81 5.88 -1.13
CA ILE A 325 7.66 4.71 -0.91
C ILE A 325 7.42 3.67 -2.01
N PRO A 326 8.42 3.31 -2.84
CA PRO A 326 8.28 2.20 -3.79
C PRO A 326 8.00 0.89 -3.07
N TYR A 327 7.02 0.15 -3.56
CA TYR A 327 6.56 -1.12 -2.99
C TYR A 327 6.67 -2.30 -3.96
N VAL A 328 7.10 -2.05 -5.21
CA VAL A 328 7.35 -3.07 -6.22
C VAL A 328 8.81 -3.03 -6.66
N LEU A 329 9.45 -4.20 -6.68
CA LEU A 329 10.79 -4.42 -7.24
C LEU A 329 10.67 -5.19 -8.54
N CYS A 330 11.19 -4.65 -9.66
CA CYS A 330 11.41 -5.42 -10.87
C CYS A 330 12.86 -5.97 -10.86
N TYR A 331 13.01 -7.29 -10.97
CA TYR A 331 14.32 -7.94 -10.98
C TYR A 331 15.04 -7.70 -12.31
N PRO A 332 16.26 -7.10 -12.31
CA PRO A 332 17.04 -6.92 -13.53
C PRO A 332 17.22 -8.24 -14.30
N THR A 333 16.92 -8.23 -15.60
CA THR A 333 16.98 -9.42 -16.46
C THR A 333 16.16 -10.63 -15.97
N GLY A 334 15.27 -10.42 -14.99
CA GLY A 334 14.50 -11.47 -14.33
C GLY A 334 15.33 -12.41 -13.44
N ARG A 335 16.56 -12.03 -13.04
CA ARG A 335 17.50 -12.88 -12.29
C ARG A 335 17.47 -12.55 -10.79
N TYR A 336 17.28 -13.57 -10.00
CA TYR A 336 17.25 -13.52 -8.53
C TYR A 336 17.71 -14.85 -7.94
N ASP A 337 18.02 -14.87 -6.66
CA ASP A 337 18.29 -16.06 -5.86
C ASP A 337 17.49 -16.02 -4.54
N ASN A 338 17.71 -16.99 -3.65
CA ASN A 338 17.01 -17.04 -2.37
C ASN A 338 17.33 -15.85 -1.45
N ASN A 339 18.54 -15.30 -1.53
CA ASN A 339 18.92 -14.11 -0.78
C ASN A 339 18.17 -12.89 -1.32
N THR A 340 18.12 -12.74 -2.64
CA THR A 340 17.31 -11.71 -3.30
C THR A 340 15.86 -11.72 -2.83
N LEU A 341 15.23 -12.92 -2.80
CA LEU A 341 13.83 -13.05 -2.35
C LEU A 341 13.66 -12.69 -0.87
N THR A 342 14.63 -13.01 -0.02
CA THR A 342 14.62 -12.64 1.40
C THR A 342 14.68 -11.12 1.56
N LEU A 343 15.59 -10.47 0.84
CA LEU A 343 15.74 -9.02 0.87
C LEU A 343 14.54 -8.30 0.21
N ALA A 344 14.02 -8.82 -0.90
CA ALA A 344 12.84 -8.27 -1.53
C ALA A 344 11.65 -8.22 -0.55
N ARG A 345 11.41 -9.30 0.22
CA ARG A 345 10.37 -9.36 1.27
C ARG A 345 10.61 -8.38 2.42
N LYS A 346 11.86 -8.00 2.66
CA LYS A 346 12.20 -7.00 3.69
C LYS A 346 11.88 -5.58 3.24
N TYR A 347 12.06 -5.26 1.95
CA TYR A 347 12.00 -3.90 1.43
C TYR A 347 10.77 -3.59 0.59
N TYR A 348 10.12 -4.59 -0.01
CA TYR A 348 9.03 -4.42 -0.98
C TYR A 348 7.83 -5.31 -0.65
N THR A 349 6.73 -5.07 -1.32
CA THR A 349 5.51 -5.90 -1.27
C THR A 349 5.44 -6.88 -2.44
N PHE A 350 5.97 -6.48 -3.59
CA PHE A 350 5.99 -7.29 -4.81
C PHE A 350 7.39 -7.40 -5.40
N GLY A 351 7.64 -8.56 -6.04
CA GLY A 351 8.82 -8.80 -6.88
C GLY A 351 8.38 -9.28 -8.25
N VAL A 352 8.76 -8.57 -9.31
CA VAL A 352 8.30 -8.78 -10.68
C VAL A 352 9.39 -9.42 -11.51
N LYS A 353 9.05 -10.51 -12.22
CA LYS A 353 9.95 -11.23 -13.13
C LYS A 353 9.82 -10.72 -14.56
N MET A 354 10.83 -11.01 -15.37
CA MET A 354 10.82 -10.76 -16.80
C MET A 354 10.04 -11.83 -17.59
N VAL A 355 9.81 -13.03 -17.04
CA VAL A 355 9.30 -14.17 -17.80
C VAL A 355 7.90 -14.56 -17.37
N GLY A 356 7.16 -14.82 -18.37
CA GLY A 356 6.23 -15.56 -18.33
C GLY A 356 4.90 -15.98 -18.21
N GLY A 357 3.96 -15.16 -18.49
CA GLY A 357 2.58 -15.58 -18.54
C GLY A 357 1.67 -14.78 -17.63
N LEU A 358 0.52 -15.35 -17.40
CA LEU A 358 -0.52 -14.77 -16.55
C LEU A 358 -0.06 -14.76 -15.09
N TYR A 359 -0.38 -13.70 -14.37
CA TYR A 359 -0.26 -13.63 -12.93
C TYR A 359 -1.62 -13.94 -12.29
N ASN A 360 -1.63 -14.85 -11.30
CA ASN A 360 -2.76 -15.04 -10.41
C ASN A 360 -2.42 -14.44 -9.04
N THR A 361 -3.34 -13.69 -8.47
CA THR A 361 -3.11 -12.97 -7.19
C THR A 361 -2.92 -13.90 -5.98
N SER A 362 -3.20 -15.19 -6.10
CA SER A 362 -2.85 -16.21 -5.10
C SER A 362 -1.43 -16.78 -5.24
N ASP A 363 -0.71 -16.43 -6.33
CA ASP A 363 0.69 -16.80 -6.49
C ASP A 363 1.58 -16.00 -5.52
N ASP A 364 2.85 -16.43 -5.36
CA ASP A 364 3.83 -15.70 -4.57
C ASP A 364 4.00 -14.27 -5.11
N PRO A 365 3.68 -13.22 -4.33
CA PRO A 365 3.76 -11.84 -4.77
C PRO A 365 5.19 -11.38 -5.11
N PHE A 366 6.20 -12.16 -4.73
CA PHE A 366 7.59 -11.92 -5.12
C PHE A 366 8.05 -12.68 -6.37
N LEU A 367 7.12 -13.34 -7.06
CA LEU A 367 7.34 -14.07 -8.31
C LEU A 367 6.31 -13.69 -9.38
N VAL A 368 5.94 -12.42 -9.45
CA VAL A 368 4.92 -11.91 -10.38
C VAL A 368 5.34 -12.11 -11.84
N ASN A 369 4.50 -12.79 -12.60
CA ASN A 369 4.70 -13.06 -14.02
C ASN A 369 4.23 -11.88 -14.88
N ARG A 370 4.88 -11.71 -16.05
CA ARG A 370 4.46 -10.74 -17.07
C ARG A 370 4.50 -11.36 -18.47
N TYR A 371 3.79 -10.72 -19.41
CA TYR A 371 3.90 -10.99 -20.84
C TYR A 371 4.81 -9.94 -21.47
N TYR A 372 5.98 -10.36 -21.95
CA TYR A 372 6.86 -9.49 -22.72
C TYR A 372 6.23 -9.14 -24.07
N VAL A 373 6.16 -7.86 -24.39
CA VAL A 373 5.62 -7.33 -25.62
C VAL A 373 6.74 -6.69 -26.42
N SER A 374 7.26 -7.43 -27.40
CA SER A 374 8.31 -6.93 -28.27
C SER A 374 7.80 -5.88 -29.26
N ARG A 375 8.72 -5.12 -29.89
CA ARG A 375 8.43 -4.17 -30.97
C ARG A 375 7.56 -4.77 -32.09
N TYR A 376 7.74 -6.08 -32.37
CA TYR A 376 7.10 -6.79 -33.50
C TYR A 376 5.71 -7.34 -33.14
N ALA A 377 5.32 -7.30 -31.87
CA ALA A 377 4.00 -7.73 -31.45
C ALA A 377 2.92 -6.80 -32.01
N ASP A 378 1.91 -7.38 -32.61
CA ASP A 378 0.72 -6.68 -33.05
C ASP A 378 -0.41 -6.76 -32.03
N LEU A 379 -1.49 -6.02 -32.26
CA LEU A 379 -2.64 -6.03 -31.35
C LEU A 379 -3.23 -7.44 -31.17
N SER A 380 -3.15 -8.31 -32.20
CA SER A 380 -3.68 -9.68 -32.08
C SER A 380 -2.89 -10.52 -31.07
N THR A 381 -1.58 -10.33 -31.03
CA THR A 381 -0.69 -10.94 -30.02
C THR A 381 -1.06 -10.46 -28.62
N VAL A 382 -1.17 -9.14 -28.41
CA VAL A 382 -1.53 -8.59 -27.09
C VAL A 382 -2.92 -9.04 -26.65
N ARG A 383 -3.90 -9.07 -27.57
CA ARG A 383 -5.24 -9.60 -27.28
C ARG A 383 -5.22 -11.05 -26.81
N SER A 384 -4.30 -11.88 -27.33
CA SER A 384 -4.17 -13.26 -26.85
C SER A 384 -3.69 -13.32 -25.39
N TYR A 385 -2.84 -12.40 -24.96
CA TYR A 385 -2.39 -12.28 -23.56
C TYR A 385 -3.53 -11.81 -22.64
N LEU A 386 -4.28 -10.79 -23.09
CA LEU A 386 -5.44 -10.29 -22.35
C LEU A 386 -6.52 -11.35 -22.16
N SER A 387 -6.80 -12.13 -23.21
CA SER A 387 -7.82 -13.20 -23.20
C SER A 387 -7.44 -14.37 -22.28
N ALA A 388 -6.16 -14.53 -21.92
CA ALA A 388 -5.72 -15.59 -21.02
C ALA A 388 -6.26 -15.42 -19.58
N ALA A 389 -6.65 -14.20 -19.20
CA ALA A 389 -7.28 -13.93 -17.90
C ALA A 389 -8.70 -14.48 -17.76
N GLY A 390 -9.33 -14.92 -18.85
CA GLY A 390 -10.68 -15.47 -18.81
C GLY A 390 -11.78 -14.43 -18.80
N THR A 391 -11.46 -13.18 -19.19
CA THR A 391 -12.40 -12.03 -19.27
C THR A 391 -13.07 -11.92 -20.63
#